data_e179b40a757be7628f21dee5feb93b6d
#
_entry.id   e179b40a757be7628f21dee5feb93b6d
#
_cell.length_a   1.000
_cell.length_b   1.000
_cell.length_c   1.000
_cell.angle_alpha   90.00
_cell.angle_beta   90.00
_cell.angle_gamma   90.00
#
_symmetry.space_group_name_H-M   'P 1'
#
loop_
_entity.id
_entity.type
_entity.pdbx_description
1 polymer ?
#
loop_
_entity_poly.entity_id
_entity_poly.type
_entity_poly.pdbx_seq_one_letter_code
_entity_poly.pdbx_strand_id
1 'polypeptide(L)'
;QPWSAELTHEMELILDVLAKEVKPIVLKGLVINSKEKSKFVDLIVEQIGLNEGQPFLQGDYIRALEGDEEAVSYIVAHMDTSLPAPLSTASAETILNMHRQNNWPTRIDFSVVAQEAFSTDDEAILALFGAYLREAEMVDFAHPESLEEAMNKLTLPRQIETYNELLQSIQFIRGEELVPHELLYSHPINWDLIKTIHKDQQVKIETPHGEIILQLLVEEAPGSVGSFVELINADYYDGKYVHRVVPNFVIQSGCPRGDGYGSVDYAIRSEFTPRAYSTGSVGMASAGKDTESCQWFITHSPTPHLQ
;
A
#
# COMPACT_ATOMS: atom_id res chain seq x y z
N GLN A 1 11.20 10.27 -25.81
CA GLN A 1 12.15 9.69 -26.78
C GLN A 1 13.01 8.65 -26.08
N PRO A 2 13.30 7.51 -26.73
CA PRO A 2 14.22 6.52 -26.17
C PRO A 2 15.59 7.14 -25.85
N TRP A 3 16.28 6.60 -24.87
CA TRP A 3 17.64 7.00 -24.53
C TRP A 3 18.60 6.69 -25.69
N SER A 4 19.69 7.45 -25.78
CA SER A 4 20.78 7.12 -26.70
C SER A 4 21.44 5.79 -26.30
N ALA A 5 22.06 5.12 -27.27
CA ALA A 5 22.79 3.88 -26.97
C ALA A 5 23.94 4.12 -25.95
N GLU A 6 24.57 5.30 -26.00
CA GLU A 6 25.62 5.72 -25.06
C GLU A 6 25.06 5.82 -23.63
N LEU A 7 23.94 6.55 -23.43
CA LEU A 7 23.31 6.68 -22.10
C LEU A 7 22.82 5.33 -21.59
N THR A 8 22.23 4.49 -22.45
CA THR A 8 21.82 3.14 -22.09
C THR A 8 23.02 2.33 -21.56
N HIS A 9 24.14 2.39 -22.27
CA HIS A 9 25.35 1.68 -21.89
C HIS A 9 25.95 2.23 -20.56
N GLU A 10 25.97 3.54 -20.36
CA GLU A 10 26.39 4.13 -19.10
C GLU A 10 25.53 3.67 -17.93
N MET A 11 24.21 3.62 -18.11
CA MET A 11 23.28 3.13 -17.08
C MET A 11 23.45 1.65 -16.79
N GLU A 12 23.80 0.82 -17.78
CA GLU A 12 24.15 -0.59 -17.57
C GLU A 12 25.41 -0.74 -16.71
N LEU A 13 26.44 0.03 -16.99
CA LEU A 13 27.72 -0.05 -16.27
C LEU A 13 27.60 0.25 -14.76
N ILE A 14 26.63 1.08 -14.38
CA ILE A 14 26.43 1.38 -12.96
C ILE A 14 25.61 0.31 -12.21
N LEU A 15 24.86 -0.55 -12.91
CA LEU A 15 24.00 -1.55 -12.25
C LEU A 15 24.77 -2.47 -11.27
N ASP A 16 26.01 -2.84 -11.61
CA ASP A 16 26.80 -3.75 -10.79
C ASP A 16 27.28 -3.11 -9.48
N VAL A 17 27.41 -1.79 -9.45
CA VAL A 17 27.89 -1.02 -8.29
C VAL A 17 26.80 -0.41 -7.45
N LEU A 18 25.54 -0.43 -7.93
CA LEU A 18 24.40 0.10 -7.19
C LEU A 18 23.99 -0.82 -6.04
N ALA A 19 23.51 -0.21 -4.96
CA ALA A 19 22.81 -0.93 -3.92
C ALA A 19 21.58 -1.63 -4.50
N LYS A 20 21.25 -2.81 -3.98
CA LYS A 20 20.15 -3.65 -4.52
C LYS A 20 18.80 -2.96 -4.51
N GLU A 21 18.56 -2.07 -3.57
CA GLU A 21 17.33 -1.28 -3.41
C GLU A 21 17.18 -0.17 -4.48
N VAL A 22 18.29 0.22 -5.11
CA VAL A 22 18.31 1.25 -6.16
C VAL A 22 18.19 0.64 -7.56
N LYS A 23 18.64 -0.61 -7.72
CA LYS A 23 18.64 -1.32 -9.01
C LYS A 23 17.27 -1.32 -9.71
N PRO A 24 16.14 -1.61 -9.04
CA PRO A 24 14.82 -1.61 -9.68
C PRO A 24 14.47 -0.28 -10.37
N ILE A 25 14.84 0.86 -9.77
CA ILE A 25 14.57 2.19 -10.34
C ILE A 25 15.33 2.38 -11.65
N VAL A 26 16.60 2.00 -11.70
CA VAL A 26 17.42 2.12 -12.89
C VAL A 26 16.96 1.14 -13.97
N LEU A 27 16.65 -0.09 -13.59
CA LEU A 27 16.13 -1.12 -14.50
C LEU A 27 14.79 -0.70 -15.12
N LYS A 28 13.88 -0.11 -14.34
CA LYS A 28 12.63 0.49 -14.86
C LYS A 28 12.93 1.53 -15.94
N GLY A 29 13.89 2.42 -15.69
CA GLY A 29 14.33 3.40 -16.68
C GLY A 29 14.86 2.76 -17.96
N LEU A 30 15.63 1.68 -17.85
CA LEU A 30 16.17 0.92 -18.99
C LEU A 30 15.07 0.19 -19.76
N VAL A 31 14.09 -0.45 -19.08
CA VAL A 31 12.94 -1.10 -19.72
C VAL A 31 12.10 -0.08 -20.51
N ILE A 32 11.85 1.09 -19.95
CA ILE A 32 11.01 2.12 -20.61
C ILE A 32 11.73 2.76 -21.80
N ASN A 33 13.03 3.01 -21.71
CA ASN A 33 13.74 3.90 -22.62
C ASN A 33 14.74 3.19 -23.57
N SER A 34 15.10 1.92 -23.32
CA SER A 34 16.01 1.18 -24.19
C SER A 34 15.30 0.57 -25.41
N LYS A 35 16.06 0.35 -26.47
CA LYS A 35 15.63 -0.46 -27.62
C LYS A 35 15.78 -1.97 -27.36
N GLU A 36 16.58 -2.36 -26.37
CA GLU A 36 16.87 -3.74 -25.98
C GLU A 36 16.13 -4.15 -24.72
N LYS A 37 14.82 -3.83 -24.67
CA LYS A 37 13.97 -4.02 -23.48
C LYS A 37 14.02 -5.45 -22.91
N SER A 38 13.95 -6.46 -23.80
CA SER A 38 13.91 -7.87 -23.38
C SER A 38 15.11 -8.28 -22.50
N LYS A 39 16.30 -7.75 -22.81
CA LYS A 39 17.50 -7.99 -21.98
C LYS A 39 17.30 -7.55 -20.52
N PHE A 40 16.68 -6.40 -20.32
CA PHE A 40 16.46 -5.85 -18.99
C PHE A 40 15.29 -6.53 -18.27
N VAL A 41 14.28 -6.96 -19.01
CA VAL A 41 13.18 -7.80 -18.50
C VAL A 41 13.74 -9.12 -17.97
N ASP A 42 14.57 -9.82 -18.76
CA ASP A 42 15.21 -11.07 -18.33
C ASP A 42 16.05 -10.88 -17.06
N LEU A 43 16.82 -9.78 -16.99
CA LEU A 43 17.60 -9.45 -15.81
C LEU A 43 16.70 -9.17 -14.59
N ILE A 44 15.59 -8.47 -14.75
CA ILE A 44 14.62 -8.21 -13.67
C ILE A 44 14.03 -9.52 -13.16
N VAL A 45 13.59 -10.40 -14.05
CA VAL A 45 13.05 -11.72 -13.70
C VAL A 45 14.05 -12.54 -12.92
N GLU A 46 15.33 -12.55 -13.35
CA GLU A 46 16.42 -13.17 -12.60
C GLU A 46 16.57 -12.57 -11.19
N GLN A 47 16.54 -11.24 -11.07
CA GLN A 47 16.65 -10.57 -9.78
C GLN A 47 15.48 -10.86 -8.85
N ILE A 48 14.28 -11.02 -9.35
CA ILE A 48 13.12 -11.44 -8.55
C ILE A 48 13.39 -12.81 -7.91
N GLY A 49 13.91 -13.78 -8.69
CA GLY A 49 14.27 -15.09 -8.18
C GLY A 49 15.43 -15.05 -7.18
N LEU A 50 16.49 -14.27 -7.45
CA LEU A 50 17.66 -14.14 -6.56
C LEU A 50 17.35 -13.48 -5.22
N ASN A 51 16.24 -12.73 -5.12
CA ASN A 51 15.80 -12.05 -3.91
C ASN A 51 14.61 -12.76 -3.25
N GLU A 52 14.45 -14.06 -3.42
CA GLU A 52 13.42 -14.84 -2.73
C GLU A 52 13.51 -14.62 -1.21
N GLY A 53 12.34 -14.42 -0.58
CA GLY A 53 12.24 -14.07 0.84
C GLY A 53 12.41 -12.57 1.17
N GLN A 54 12.58 -11.71 0.16
CA GLN A 54 12.60 -10.25 0.29
C GLN A 54 11.41 -9.63 -0.48
N PRO A 55 10.17 -9.79 -0.04
CA PRO A 55 8.98 -9.52 -0.85
C PRO A 55 8.83 -8.05 -1.28
N PHE A 56 9.35 -7.11 -0.51
CA PHE A 56 9.37 -5.69 -0.89
C PHE A 56 10.29 -5.43 -2.07
N LEU A 57 11.50 -5.98 -1.99
CA LEU A 57 12.47 -5.83 -3.07
C LEU A 57 12.00 -6.56 -4.33
N GLN A 58 11.41 -7.76 -4.18
CA GLN A 58 10.78 -8.45 -5.31
C GLN A 58 9.65 -7.61 -5.91
N GLY A 59 8.80 -6.98 -5.09
CA GLY A 59 7.75 -6.06 -5.54
C GLY A 59 8.30 -4.85 -6.29
N ASP A 60 9.41 -4.28 -5.87
CA ASP A 60 10.08 -3.18 -6.59
C ASP A 60 10.60 -3.63 -7.96
N TYR A 61 11.11 -4.85 -8.07
CA TYR A 61 11.48 -5.43 -9.36
C TYR A 61 10.26 -5.71 -10.25
N ILE A 62 9.12 -6.15 -9.68
CA ILE A 62 7.85 -6.27 -10.43
C ILE A 62 7.44 -4.90 -11.00
N ARG A 63 7.48 -3.84 -10.19
CA ARG A 63 7.17 -2.46 -10.65
C ARG A 63 8.14 -1.97 -11.73
N ALA A 64 9.35 -2.52 -11.80
CA ALA A 64 10.31 -2.19 -12.85
C ALA A 64 9.93 -2.78 -14.22
N LEU A 65 9.06 -3.79 -14.27
CA LEU A 65 8.55 -4.39 -15.52
C LEU A 65 7.45 -3.56 -16.21
N GLU A 66 6.91 -2.53 -15.58
CA GLU A 66 5.78 -1.71 -16.06
C GLU A 66 5.95 -1.18 -17.50
N GLY A 67 7.18 -1.02 -17.97
CA GLY A 67 7.48 -0.52 -19.32
C GLY A 67 7.40 -1.53 -20.45
N ASP A 68 7.13 -2.81 -20.19
CA ASP A 68 7.14 -3.87 -21.20
C ASP A 68 5.84 -4.68 -21.21
N GLU A 69 5.11 -4.59 -22.34
CA GLU A 69 3.87 -5.32 -22.54
C GLU A 69 4.04 -6.85 -22.60
N GLU A 70 5.23 -7.35 -22.94
CA GLU A 70 5.52 -8.79 -22.95
C GLU A 70 5.63 -9.37 -21.54
N ALA A 71 5.96 -8.53 -20.54
CA ALA A 71 6.05 -8.93 -19.13
C ALA A 71 4.68 -9.11 -18.44
N VAL A 72 3.57 -8.67 -19.06
CA VAL A 72 2.23 -8.68 -18.44
C VAL A 72 1.85 -10.06 -17.93
N SER A 73 2.06 -11.12 -18.70
CA SER A 73 1.72 -12.48 -18.27
C SER A 73 2.52 -12.93 -17.05
N TYR A 74 3.77 -12.49 -16.95
CA TYR A 74 4.61 -12.74 -15.77
C TYR A 74 4.10 -11.98 -14.55
N ILE A 75 3.74 -10.70 -14.72
CA ILE A 75 3.20 -9.87 -13.63
C ILE A 75 1.87 -10.42 -13.14
N VAL A 76 0.96 -10.80 -14.06
CA VAL A 76 -0.34 -11.42 -13.69
C VAL A 76 -0.15 -12.70 -12.89
N ALA A 77 0.82 -13.54 -13.26
CA ALA A 77 1.13 -14.74 -12.50
C ALA A 77 1.64 -14.47 -11.06
N HIS A 78 2.12 -13.25 -10.77
CA HIS A 78 2.52 -12.81 -9.44
C HIS A 78 1.41 -12.09 -8.65
N MET A 79 0.22 -11.94 -9.22
CA MET A 79 -0.99 -11.53 -8.52
C MET A 79 -1.65 -12.73 -7.83
N ASP A 80 -0.82 -13.62 -7.28
CA ASP A 80 -1.21 -14.87 -6.62
C ASP A 80 -1.25 -14.66 -5.10
N THR A 81 -2.39 -14.96 -4.49
CA THR A 81 -2.64 -14.80 -3.05
C THR A 81 -1.83 -15.78 -2.18
N SER A 82 -1.21 -16.79 -2.76
CA SER A 82 -0.26 -17.68 -2.08
C SER A 82 1.11 -17.04 -1.86
N LEU A 83 1.41 -15.95 -2.59
CA LEU A 83 2.64 -15.18 -2.45
C LEU A 83 2.55 -14.18 -1.30
N PRO A 84 3.70 -13.68 -0.79
CA PRO A 84 3.70 -12.61 0.21
C PRO A 84 2.94 -11.37 -0.27
N ALA A 85 2.07 -10.81 0.57
CA ALA A 85 1.20 -9.69 0.25
C ALA A 85 1.90 -8.48 -0.43
N PRO A 86 3.10 -8.03 -0.03
CA PRO A 86 3.78 -6.94 -0.74
C PRO A 86 4.11 -7.26 -2.20
N LEU A 87 4.31 -8.53 -2.55
CA LEU A 87 4.61 -8.94 -3.91
C LEU A 87 3.34 -9.02 -4.77
N SER A 88 2.28 -9.65 -4.27
CA SER A 88 1.00 -9.73 -4.98
C SER A 88 0.35 -8.35 -5.16
N THR A 89 0.42 -7.50 -4.15
CA THR A 89 -0.04 -6.10 -4.21
C THR A 89 0.75 -5.29 -5.24
N ALA A 90 2.09 -5.41 -5.25
CA ALA A 90 2.93 -4.74 -6.26
C ALA A 90 2.59 -5.18 -7.69
N SER A 91 2.23 -6.45 -7.87
CA SER A 91 1.80 -6.98 -9.17
C SER A 91 0.47 -6.38 -9.61
N ALA A 92 -0.52 -6.31 -8.72
CA ALA A 92 -1.81 -5.67 -8.98
C ALA A 92 -1.63 -4.18 -9.34
N GLU A 93 -0.86 -3.42 -8.55
CA GLU A 93 -0.54 -2.01 -8.84
C GLU A 93 0.11 -1.83 -10.22
N THR A 94 1.06 -2.71 -10.56
CA THR A 94 1.78 -2.63 -11.84
C THR A 94 0.85 -2.90 -13.02
N ILE A 95 -0.04 -3.89 -12.92
CA ILE A 95 -1.08 -4.19 -13.93
C ILE A 95 -1.97 -2.96 -14.16
N LEU A 96 -2.48 -2.38 -13.09
CA LEU A 96 -3.36 -1.21 -13.17
C LEU A 96 -2.64 0.01 -13.76
N ASN A 97 -1.38 0.23 -13.40
CA ASN A 97 -0.57 1.30 -13.95
C ASN A 97 -0.30 1.12 -15.45
N MET A 98 0.00 -0.10 -15.88
CA MET A 98 0.19 -0.40 -17.30
C MET A 98 -1.08 -0.12 -18.11
N HIS A 99 -2.24 -0.51 -17.59
CA HIS A 99 -3.52 -0.23 -18.23
C HIS A 99 -3.83 1.28 -18.24
N ARG A 100 -3.62 1.99 -17.13
CA ARG A 100 -3.80 3.44 -17.00
C ARG A 100 -2.95 4.25 -17.98
N GLN A 101 -1.73 3.77 -18.26
CA GLN A 101 -0.78 4.44 -19.16
C GLN A 101 -0.96 4.03 -20.63
N ASN A 102 -2.00 3.25 -20.97
CA ASN A 102 -2.20 2.65 -22.31
C ASN A 102 -1.00 1.79 -22.78
N ASN A 103 -0.29 1.17 -21.85
CA ASN A 103 0.82 0.25 -22.09
C ASN A 103 0.38 -1.22 -21.89
N TRP A 104 -0.91 -1.48 -22.08
CA TRP A 104 -1.51 -2.80 -21.97
C TRP A 104 -1.50 -3.51 -23.33
N PRO A 105 -1.05 -4.78 -23.41
CA PRO A 105 -1.01 -5.52 -24.66
C PRO A 105 -2.41 -5.83 -25.20
N THR A 106 -2.68 -5.48 -26.43
CA THR A 106 -3.99 -5.71 -27.07
C THR A 106 -4.40 -7.19 -27.18
N ARG A 107 -3.41 -8.10 -27.04
CA ARG A 107 -3.65 -9.57 -27.07
C ARG A 107 -4.21 -10.11 -25.76
N ILE A 108 -4.14 -9.35 -24.68
CA ILE A 108 -4.65 -9.75 -23.37
C ILE A 108 -5.89 -8.92 -23.05
N ASP A 109 -7.02 -9.59 -22.90
CA ASP A 109 -8.25 -8.92 -22.50
C ASP A 109 -8.18 -8.54 -21.02
N PHE A 110 -8.13 -7.25 -20.75
CA PHE A 110 -8.07 -6.73 -19.37
C PHE A 110 -9.28 -7.13 -18.54
N SER A 111 -10.45 -7.32 -19.18
CA SER A 111 -11.66 -7.74 -18.45
C SER A 111 -11.50 -9.10 -17.79
N VAL A 112 -10.76 -10.02 -18.41
CA VAL A 112 -10.47 -11.34 -17.84
C VAL A 112 -9.59 -11.20 -16.59
N VAL A 113 -8.55 -10.36 -16.64
CA VAL A 113 -7.68 -10.11 -15.50
C VAL A 113 -8.44 -9.42 -14.36
N ALA A 114 -9.31 -8.46 -14.65
CA ALA A 114 -10.14 -7.80 -13.66
C ALA A 114 -11.13 -8.78 -13.00
N GLN A 115 -11.76 -9.66 -13.75
CA GLN A 115 -12.65 -10.70 -13.21
C GLN A 115 -11.91 -11.69 -12.32
N GLU A 116 -10.69 -12.08 -12.70
CA GLU A 116 -9.82 -12.91 -11.87
C GLU A 116 -9.47 -12.20 -10.55
N ALA A 117 -9.10 -10.92 -10.61
CA ALA A 117 -8.84 -10.10 -9.45
C ALA A 117 -10.04 -10.04 -8.48
N PHE A 118 -11.26 -9.83 -8.98
CA PHE A 118 -12.47 -9.83 -8.15
C PHE A 118 -12.88 -11.23 -7.65
N SER A 119 -12.29 -12.28 -8.17
CA SER A 119 -12.51 -13.65 -7.69
C SER A 119 -11.54 -14.05 -6.59
N THR A 120 -10.54 -13.22 -6.27
CA THR A 120 -9.61 -13.48 -5.17
C THR A 120 -10.24 -13.19 -3.81
N ASP A 121 -9.60 -13.68 -2.73
CA ASP A 121 -9.92 -13.31 -1.35
C ASP A 121 -8.89 -12.30 -0.79
N ASP A 122 -8.02 -11.72 -1.65
CA ASP A 122 -6.99 -10.76 -1.24
C ASP A 122 -7.54 -9.34 -1.14
N GLU A 123 -7.49 -8.77 0.06
CA GLU A 123 -8.07 -7.45 0.35
C GLU A 123 -7.40 -6.31 -0.42
N ALA A 124 -6.09 -6.39 -0.68
CA ALA A 124 -5.39 -5.34 -1.44
C ALA A 124 -5.76 -5.38 -2.93
N ILE A 125 -5.79 -6.58 -3.53
CA ILE A 125 -6.18 -6.76 -4.93
C ILE A 125 -7.61 -6.28 -5.14
N LEU A 126 -8.54 -6.70 -4.27
CA LEU A 126 -9.95 -6.29 -4.33
C LEU A 126 -10.11 -4.77 -4.23
N ALA A 127 -9.42 -4.13 -3.27
CA ALA A 127 -9.49 -2.68 -3.09
C ALA A 127 -8.92 -1.93 -4.29
N LEU A 128 -7.75 -2.33 -4.78
CA LEU A 128 -7.08 -1.70 -5.92
C LEU A 128 -7.91 -1.77 -7.19
N PHE A 129 -8.44 -2.95 -7.53
CA PHE A 129 -9.28 -3.12 -8.72
C PHE A 129 -10.63 -2.43 -8.57
N GLY A 130 -11.22 -2.42 -7.37
CA GLY A 130 -12.45 -1.68 -7.07
C GLY A 130 -12.28 -0.17 -7.27
N ALA A 131 -11.22 0.42 -6.72
CA ALA A 131 -10.90 1.83 -6.92
C ALA A 131 -10.67 2.15 -8.40
N TYR A 132 -9.91 1.29 -9.09
CA TYR A 132 -9.60 1.49 -10.50
C TYR A 132 -10.82 1.39 -11.43
N LEU A 133 -11.76 0.49 -11.13
CA LEU A 133 -13.04 0.38 -11.87
C LEU A 133 -13.76 1.73 -11.91
N ARG A 134 -13.82 2.44 -10.80
CA ARG A 134 -14.47 3.77 -10.72
C ARG A 134 -13.64 4.84 -11.42
N GLU A 135 -12.30 4.84 -11.20
CA GLU A 135 -11.38 5.80 -11.83
C GLU A 135 -11.44 5.74 -13.35
N ALA A 136 -11.49 4.54 -13.91
CA ALA A 136 -11.48 4.30 -15.34
C ALA A 136 -12.90 4.24 -15.96
N GLU A 137 -13.96 4.45 -15.15
CA GLU A 137 -15.39 4.39 -15.56
C GLU A 137 -15.76 3.05 -16.24
N MET A 138 -15.20 1.94 -15.75
CA MET A 138 -15.28 0.63 -16.39
C MET A 138 -16.42 -0.21 -15.81
N VAL A 139 -17.66 0.22 -16.01
CA VAL A 139 -18.88 -0.43 -15.45
C VAL A 139 -19.10 -1.88 -15.92
N ASP A 140 -18.55 -2.27 -17.07
CA ASP A 140 -18.75 -3.59 -17.67
C ASP A 140 -17.71 -4.65 -17.17
N PHE A 141 -16.73 -4.26 -16.34
CA PHE A 141 -15.66 -5.16 -15.91
C PHE A 141 -15.99 -6.02 -14.71
N ALA A 142 -17.02 -5.68 -13.97
CA ALA A 142 -17.49 -6.47 -12.84
C ALA A 142 -19.01 -6.44 -12.76
N HIS A 143 -19.59 -7.56 -12.34
CA HIS A 143 -21.00 -7.61 -11.99
C HIS A 143 -21.19 -7.24 -10.52
N PRO A 144 -22.18 -6.42 -10.15
CA PRO A 144 -22.44 -6.06 -8.75
C PRO A 144 -22.53 -7.26 -7.82
N GLU A 145 -23.11 -8.37 -8.29
CA GLU A 145 -23.28 -9.59 -7.52
C GLU A 145 -21.94 -10.24 -7.14
N SER A 146 -20.95 -10.23 -8.05
CA SER A 146 -19.61 -10.76 -7.77
C SER A 146 -18.87 -9.90 -6.75
N LEU A 147 -19.03 -8.58 -6.82
CA LEU A 147 -18.46 -7.66 -5.83
C LEU A 147 -19.14 -7.81 -4.46
N GLU A 148 -20.45 -8.04 -4.43
CA GLU A 148 -21.20 -8.33 -3.20
C GLU A 148 -20.73 -9.66 -2.56
N GLU A 149 -20.47 -10.69 -3.36
CA GLU A 149 -19.93 -11.95 -2.87
C GLU A 149 -18.54 -11.76 -2.26
N ALA A 150 -17.65 -11.00 -2.90
CA ALA A 150 -16.33 -10.68 -2.36
C ALA A 150 -16.46 -9.85 -1.06
N MET A 151 -17.28 -8.80 -1.07
CA MET A 151 -17.52 -7.92 0.07
C MET A 151 -18.07 -8.69 1.30
N ASN A 152 -18.96 -9.66 1.09
CA ASN A 152 -19.56 -10.45 2.16
C ASN A 152 -18.56 -11.42 2.86
N LYS A 153 -17.40 -11.66 2.27
CA LYS A 153 -16.32 -12.45 2.90
C LYS A 153 -15.44 -11.61 3.81
N LEU A 154 -15.49 -10.29 3.69
CA LEU A 154 -14.65 -9.38 4.45
C LEU A 154 -15.13 -9.28 5.91
N THR A 155 -14.16 -9.14 6.81
CA THR A 155 -14.39 -8.99 8.25
C THR A 155 -14.22 -7.54 8.69
N LEU A 156 -15.28 -6.96 9.24
CA LEU A 156 -15.23 -5.61 9.80
C LEU A 156 -14.92 -5.65 11.31
N PRO A 157 -14.21 -4.66 11.85
CA PRO A 157 -13.72 -3.45 11.18
C PRO A 157 -12.40 -3.63 10.41
N ARG A 158 -11.76 -4.79 10.52
CA ARG A 158 -10.40 -5.08 10.03
C ARG A 158 -10.18 -4.71 8.57
N GLN A 159 -11.15 -5.00 7.70
CA GLN A 159 -11.05 -4.82 6.25
C GLN A 159 -11.97 -3.71 5.73
N ILE A 160 -12.19 -2.66 6.52
CA ILE A 160 -13.13 -1.58 6.19
C ILE A 160 -12.74 -0.83 4.92
N GLU A 161 -11.45 -0.65 4.65
CA GLU A 161 -10.97 0.02 3.44
C GLU A 161 -11.43 -0.74 2.20
N THR A 162 -11.11 -2.02 2.12
CA THR A 162 -11.53 -2.89 1.01
C THR A 162 -13.06 -2.99 0.90
N TYR A 163 -13.74 -3.10 2.04
CA TYR A 163 -15.20 -3.11 2.06
C TYR A 163 -15.78 -1.84 1.42
N ASN A 164 -15.26 -0.67 1.78
CA ASN A 164 -15.71 0.60 1.23
C ASN A 164 -15.36 0.76 -0.25
N GLU A 165 -14.20 0.27 -0.69
CA GLU A 165 -13.83 0.27 -2.10
C GLU A 165 -14.80 -0.57 -2.94
N LEU A 166 -15.17 -1.76 -2.48
CA LEU A 166 -16.14 -2.62 -3.16
C LEU A 166 -17.56 -2.05 -3.11
N LEU A 167 -18.00 -1.55 -1.94
CA LEU A 167 -19.31 -0.93 -1.79
C LEU A 167 -19.50 0.25 -2.75
N GLN A 168 -18.53 1.16 -2.81
CA GLN A 168 -18.59 2.30 -3.71
C GLN A 168 -18.51 1.87 -5.18
N SER A 169 -17.82 0.78 -5.51
CA SER A 169 -17.82 0.23 -6.87
C SER A 169 -19.18 -0.32 -7.27
N ILE A 170 -19.87 -1.01 -6.35
CA ILE A 170 -21.24 -1.49 -6.57
C ILE A 170 -22.20 -0.30 -6.79
N GLN A 171 -22.11 0.71 -5.92
CA GLN A 171 -22.92 1.93 -6.03
C GLN A 171 -22.67 2.66 -7.37
N PHE A 172 -21.38 2.76 -7.79
CA PHE A 172 -20.99 3.36 -9.05
C PHE A 172 -21.61 2.63 -10.26
N ILE A 173 -21.50 1.28 -10.31
CA ILE A 173 -22.11 0.48 -11.40
C ILE A 173 -23.63 0.67 -11.45
N ARG A 174 -24.28 0.82 -10.29
CA ARG A 174 -25.73 1.01 -10.19
C ARG A 174 -26.18 2.47 -10.45
N GLY A 175 -25.23 3.39 -10.60
CA GLY A 175 -25.52 4.82 -10.73
C GLY A 175 -26.10 5.44 -9.45
N GLU A 176 -25.75 4.90 -8.30
CA GLU A 176 -26.15 5.37 -6.97
C GLU A 176 -25.16 6.41 -6.43
N GLU A 177 -25.55 7.13 -5.37
CA GLU A 177 -24.64 8.02 -4.65
C GLU A 177 -23.55 7.20 -3.95
N LEU A 178 -22.29 7.66 -4.05
CA LEU A 178 -21.15 6.97 -3.41
C LEU A 178 -21.10 7.31 -1.92
N VAL A 179 -21.58 6.40 -1.09
CA VAL A 179 -21.62 6.56 0.37
C VAL A 179 -20.83 5.43 1.01
N PRO A 180 -19.76 5.73 1.72
CA PRO A 180 -19.00 4.70 2.43
C PRO A 180 -19.80 4.14 3.61
N HIS A 181 -19.49 2.91 3.97
CA HIS A 181 -20.01 2.32 5.21
C HIS A 181 -19.38 3.01 6.43
N GLU A 182 -20.21 3.56 7.29
CA GLU A 182 -19.75 4.15 8.55
C GLU A 182 -19.49 3.07 9.58
N LEU A 183 -18.25 3.01 10.11
CA LEU A 183 -17.95 2.17 11.25
C LEU A 183 -18.32 2.88 12.56
N LEU A 184 -18.81 2.11 13.50
CA LEU A 184 -18.77 2.48 14.89
C LEU A 184 -17.45 1.98 15.47
N TYR A 185 -16.64 2.90 16.01
CA TYR A 185 -15.41 2.49 16.72
C TYR A 185 -15.73 1.49 17.82
N SER A 186 -14.89 0.46 17.95
CA SER A 186 -15.16 -0.68 18.84
C SER A 186 -14.18 -0.80 20.00
N HIS A 187 -13.11 0.03 20.00
CA HIS A 187 -12.06 -0.02 21.01
C HIS A 187 -12.18 1.18 21.96
N PRO A 188 -12.70 1.00 23.18
CA PRO A 188 -12.83 2.08 24.14
C PRO A 188 -11.46 2.51 24.68
N ILE A 189 -11.34 3.78 25.07
CA ILE A 189 -10.12 4.29 25.70
C ILE A 189 -9.88 3.58 27.02
N ASN A 190 -8.70 2.99 27.17
CA ASN A 190 -8.23 2.37 28.41
C ASN A 190 -7.71 3.46 29.36
N TRP A 191 -8.62 4.10 30.09
CA TRP A 191 -8.29 5.19 31.01
C TRP A 191 -7.33 4.77 32.14
N ASP A 192 -7.30 3.51 32.52
CA ASP A 192 -6.37 3.04 33.56
C ASP A 192 -4.94 3.00 33.01
N LEU A 193 -4.74 2.57 31.76
CA LEU A 193 -3.46 2.69 31.08
C LEU A 193 -3.07 4.16 30.88
N ILE A 194 -3.99 4.99 30.36
CA ILE A 194 -3.73 6.42 30.09
C ILE A 194 -3.20 7.16 31.34
N LYS A 195 -3.77 6.91 32.52
CA LYS A 195 -3.34 7.51 33.77
C LYS A 195 -1.91 7.13 34.16
N THR A 196 -1.35 6.05 33.65
CA THR A 196 0.03 5.62 33.92
C THR A 196 1.05 6.27 33.01
N ILE A 197 0.61 6.81 31.85
CA ILE A 197 1.48 7.42 30.85
C ILE A 197 1.80 8.86 31.26
N HIS A 198 3.09 9.16 31.45
CA HIS A 198 3.51 10.52 31.79
C HIS A 198 3.30 11.45 30.58
N LYS A 199 2.94 12.71 30.82
CA LYS A 199 2.70 13.72 29.75
C LYS A 199 3.91 13.93 28.82
N ASP A 200 5.12 13.67 29.30
CA ASP A 200 6.37 13.77 28.55
C ASP A 200 6.92 12.38 28.16
N GLN A 201 6.06 11.35 28.14
CA GLN A 201 6.46 9.99 27.78
C GLN A 201 6.97 9.95 26.35
N GLN A 202 8.10 9.30 26.17
CA GLN A 202 8.69 9.03 24.87
C GLN A 202 8.65 7.53 24.55
N VAL A 203 8.59 7.23 23.26
CA VAL A 203 8.75 5.89 22.67
C VAL A 203 9.92 5.92 21.73
N LYS A 204 10.75 4.88 21.78
CA LYS A 204 11.87 4.68 20.89
C LYS A 204 11.52 3.60 19.85
N ILE A 205 11.68 3.91 18.57
CA ILE A 205 11.61 2.96 17.46
C ILE A 205 13.04 2.67 17.02
N GLU A 206 13.46 1.42 17.14
CA GLU A 206 14.77 0.95 16.66
C GLU A 206 14.65 0.47 15.23
N THR A 207 15.48 0.99 14.34
CA THR A 207 15.51 0.59 12.94
C THR A 207 16.93 0.20 12.52
N PRO A 208 17.12 -0.56 11.43
CA PRO A 208 18.46 -0.83 10.88
C PRO A 208 19.24 0.44 10.50
N HIS A 209 18.57 1.58 10.35
CA HIS A 209 19.19 2.86 9.95
C HIS A 209 19.33 3.87 11.11
N GLY A 210 18.95 3.50 12.32
CA GLY A 210 19.04 4.35 13.51
C GLY A 210 17.75 4.38 14.33
N GLU A 211 17.74 5.22 15.34
CA GLU A 211 16.64 5.37 16.29
C GLU A 211 15.74 6.56 15.94
N ILE A 212 14.43 6.38 16.09
CA ILE A 212 13.44 7.45 16.02
C ILE A 212 12.81 7.60 17.39
N ILE A 213 12.79 8.81 17.94
CA ILE A 213 12.18 9.12 19.23
C ILE A 213 10.86 9.86 18.98
N LEU A 214 9.78 9.29 19.49
CA LEU A 214 8.43 9.87 19.44
C LEU A 214 8.06 10.37 20.82
N GLN A 215 7.51 11.58 20.94
CA GLN A 215 6.86 12.06 22.13
C GLN A 215 5.35 11.80 22.03
N LEU A 216 4.78 11.16 23.03
CA LEU A 216 3.35 10.86 23.09
C LEU A 216 2.55 12.08 23.54
N LEU A 217 1.51 12.44 22.81
CA LEU A 217 0.61 13.56 23.13
C LEU A 217 -0.64 13.04 23.88
N VAL A 218 -0.41 12.40 25.03
CA VAL A 218 -1.43 11.65 25.76
C VAL A 218 -2.63 12.50 26.20
N GLU A 219 -2.44 13.81 26.48
CA GLU A 219 -3.52 14.72 26.86
C GLU A 219 -4.37 15.18 25.67
N GLU A 220 -3.82 15.12 24.45
CA GLU A 220 -4.47 15.61 23.23
C GLU A 220 -5.13 14.49 22.41
N ALA A 221 -4.55 13.27 22.46
CA ALA A 221 -5.03 12.11 21.71
C ALA A 221 -4.97 10.83 22.56
N PRO A 222 -5.73 10.76 23.68
CA PRO A 222 -5.66 9.64 24.60
C PRO A 222 -6.06 8.30 23.99
N GLY A 223 -7.00 8.26 23.05
CA GLY A 223 -7.41 7.04 22.37
C GLY A 223 -6.33 6.49 21.46
N SER A 224 -5.76 7.35 20.61
CA SER A 224 -4.64 7.02 19.71
C SER A 224 -3.40 6.58 20.49
N VAL A 225 -3.01 7.34 21.52
CA VAL A 225 -1.88 7.01 22.39
C VAL A 225 -2.12 5.70 23.14
N GLY A 226 -3.32 5.50 23.68
CA GLY A 226 -3.67 4.28 24.42
C GLY A 226 -3.55 3.04 23.54
N SER A 227 -4.19 3.05 22.37
CA SER A 227 -4.12 1.95 21.40
C SER A 227 -2.69 1.69 20.93
N PHE A 228 -1.92 2.74 20.62
CA PHE A 228 -0.52 2.61 20.22
C PHE A 228 0.33 1.96 21.32
N VAL A 229 0.18 2.37 22.58
CA VAL A 229 0.91 1.80 23.71
C VAL A 229 0.47 0.37 24.02
N GLU A 230 -0.82 0.04 23.90
CA GLU A 230 -1.30 -1.35 24.03
C GLU A 230 -0.65 -2.27 23.00
N LEU A 231 -0.55 -1.83 21.73
CA LEU A 231 0.11 -2.58 20.68
C LEU A 231 1.62 -2.70 20.92
N ILE A 232 2.29 -1.65 21.44
CA ILE A 232 3.71 -1.73 21.84
C ILE A 232 3.89 -2.77 22.94
N ASN A 233 3.05 -2.77 23.97
CA ASN A 233 3.13 -3.72 25.08
C ASN A 233 2.84 -5.17 24.66
N ALA A 234 2.21 -5.36 23.51
CA ALA A 234 1.96 -6.66 22.88
C ALA A 234 3.03 -7.05 21.85
N ASP A 235 4.16 -6.33 21.78
CA ASP A 235 5.23 -6.51 20.79
C ASP A 235 4.74 -6.49 19.34
N TYR A 236 3.57 -5.85 19.10
CA TYR A 236 2.91 -5.87 17.80
C TYR A 236 3.75 -5.23 16.69
N TYR A 237 4.46 -4.16 17.01
CA TYR A 237 5.22 -3.40 16.00
C TYR A 237 6.58 -4.01 15.66
N ASP A 238 7.04 -4.99 16.42
CA ASP A 238 8.32 -5.63 16.17
C ASP A 238 8.33 -6.35 14.82
N GLY A 239 9.36 -6.08 14.03
CA GLY A 239 9.50 -6.63 12.67
C GLY A 239 8.54 -6.06 11.62
N LYS A 240 7.72 -5.05 11.95
CA LYS A 240 6.88 -4.39 10.95
C LYS A 240 7.71 -3.51 10.02
N TYR A 241 7.26 -3.43 8.79
CA TYR A 241 7.92 -2.66 7.75
C TYR A 241 7.38 -1.23 7.66
N VAL A 242 8.24 -0.31 7.23
CA VAL A 242 7.80 0.95 6.64
C VAL A 242 7.36 0.62 5.21
N HIS A 243 6.07 0.36 5.03
CA HIS A 243 5.53 -0.15 3.76
C HIS A 243 5.22 0.95 2.74
N ARG A 244 5.15 2.20 3.17
CA ARG A 244 4.86 3.34 2.28
C ARG A 244 5.80 4.49 2.60
N VAL A 245 6.46 5.00 1.55
CA VAL A 245 7.32 6.19 1.62
C VAL A 245 6.94 7.13 0.49
N VAL A 246 6.43 8.30 0.83
CA VAL A 246 6.10 9.36 -0.15
C VAL A 246 7.00 10.55 0.14
N PRO A 247 7.97 10.85 -0.74
CA PRO A 247 8.88 11.98 -0.56
C PRO A 247 8.15 13.30 -0.34
N ASN A 248 8.63 14.10 0.61
CA ASN A 248 8.02 15.37 1.02
C ASN A 248 6.60 15.27 1.59
N PHE A 249 6.14 14.08 1.91
CA PHE A 249 4.84 13.85 2.52
C PHE A 249 4.98 13.00 3.80
N VAL A 250 4.96 11.67 3.71
CA VAL A 250 4.97 10.77 4.88
C VAL A 250 5.82 9.51 4.65
N ILE A 251 6.24 8.90 5.78
CA ILE A 251 6.47 7.46 5.89
C ILE A 251 5.34 6.84 6.70
N GLN A 252 4.93 5.61 6.36
CA GLN A 252 3.83 4.91 7.02
C GLN A 252 4.24 3.48 7.37
N SER A 253 3.82 3.02 8.55
CA SER A 253 4.13 1.70 9.10
C SER A 253 2.95 1.14 9.91
N GLY A 254 3.13 -0.05 10.50
CA GLY A 254 2.15 -0.69 11.38
C GLY A 254 1.20 -1.66 10.68
N CYS A 255 1.23 -1.77 9.34
CA CYS A 255 0.43 -2.75 8.62
C CYS A 255 0.93 -4.18 8.88
N PRO A 256 0.07 -5.13 9.32
CA PRO A 256 0.48 -6.51 9.59
C PRO A 256 0.86 -7.28 8.31
N ARG A 257 0.27 -6.94 7.18
CA ARG A 257 0.56 -7.53 5.86
C ARG A 257 1.82 -6.93 5.22
N GLY A 258 2.17 -5.68 5.59
CA GLY A 258 3.27 -4.94 5.01
C GLY A 258 2.98 -4.31 3.65
N ASP A 259 1.72 -4.23 3.22
CA ASP A 259 1.29 -3.65 1.94
C ASP A 259 0.36 -2.44 2.08
N GLY A 260 -0.04 -2.12 3.32
CA GLY A 260 -0.91 -1.01 3.65
C GLY A 260 -2.39 -1.39 3.86
N TYR A 261 -2.84 -2.56 3.40
CA TYR A 261 -4.24 -2.97 3.46
C TYR A 261 -4.62 -3.76 4.72
N GLY A 262 -3.67 -4.15 5.54
CA GLY A 262 -3.93 -4.89 6.77
C GLY A 262 -4.21 -4.01 7.98
N SER A 263 -5.06 -4.49 8.88
CA SER A 263 -5.40 -3.83 10.15
C SER A 263 -5.55 -4.87 11.28
N VAL A 264 -5.81 -4.41 12.51
CA VAL A 264 -6.23 -5.25 13.64
C VAL A 264 -7.77 -5.33 13.73
N ASP A 265 -8.29 -6.19 14.62
CA ASP A 265 -9.72 -6.49 14.69
C ASP A 265 -10.55 -5.43 15.45
N TYR A 266 -10.06 -4.19 15.50
CA TYR A 266 -10.77 -3.07 16.10
C TYR A 266 -10.45 -1.76 15.38
N ALA A 267 -11.31 -0.78 15.56
CA ALA A 267 -11.10 0.61 15.16
C ALA A 267 -11.24 1.53 16.37
N ILE A 268 -10.45 2.58 16.42
CA ILE A 268 -10.51 3.62 17.44
C ILE A 268 -11.22 4.85 16.89
N ARG A 269 -11.71 5.68 17.80
CA ARG A 269 -12.34 6.95 17.45
C ARG A 269 -11.30 7.93 16.92
N SER A 270 -11.61 8.63 15.83
CA SER A 270 -10.80 9.74 15.34
C SER A 270 -10.64 10.85 16.37
N GLU A 271 -9.42 11.31 16.58
CA GLU A 271 -9.08 12.39 17.49
C GLU A 271 -8.43 13.54 16.73
N PHE A 272 -9.17 14.64 16.61
CA PHE A 272 -8.69 15.84 15.93
C PHE A 272 -8.11 16.82 16.96
N THR A 273 -6.81 17.09 16.86
CA THR A 273 -6.12 18.05 17.72
C THR A 273 -5.99 19.41 17.03
N PRO A 274 -5.84 20.53 17.79
CA PRO A 274 -5.62 21.84 17.19
C PRO A 274 -4.21 22.02 16.60
N ARG A 275 -3.34 21.00 16.69
CA ARG A 275 -1.98 21.05 16.17
C ARG A 275 -1.99 20.80 14.66
N ALA A 276 -1.32 21.69 13.94
CA ALA A 276 -1.03 21.46 12.54
C ALA A 276 0.01 20.35 12.36
N TYR A 277 -0.14 19.53 11.34
CA TYR A 277 0.87 18.56 10.94
C TYR A 277 2.10 19.28 10.39
N SER A 278 3.13 19.43 11.23
CA SER A 278 4.45 19.93 10.87
C SER A 278 5.40 18.78 10.53
N THR A 279 6.63 19.08 10.10
CA THR A 279 7.67 18.06 9.93
C THR A 279 7.90 17.28 11.22
N GLY A 280 7.88 15.95 11.14
CA GLY A 280 8.05 15.04 12.28
C GLY A 280 6.77 14.84 13.12
N SER A 281 5.62 15.35 12.69
CA SER A 281 4.34 15.00 13.33
C SER A 281 3.97 13.55 13.06
N VAL A 282 3.39 12.90 14.07
CA VAL A 282 2.90 11.52 13.98
C VAL A 282 1.39 11.52 14.04
N GLY A 283 0.75 10.75 13.17
CA GLY A 283 -0.69 10.53 13.17
C GLY A 283 -1.04 9.07 12.95
N MET A 284 -2.25 8.68 13.35
CA MET A 284 -2.81 7.38 13.00
C MET A 284 -3.34 7.44 11.56
N ALA A 285 -3.02 6.42 10.77
CA ALA A 285 -3.57 6.30 9.42
C ALA A 285 -5.01 5.81 9.46
N SER A 286 -5.85 6.34 8.58
CA SER A 286 -7.28 6.00 8.49
C SER A 286 -7.74 5.85 7.05
N ALA A 287 -8.78 5.06 6.85
CA ALA A 287 -9.55 4.93 5.61
C ALA A 287 -10.89 5.71 5.70
N GLY A 288 -10.94 6.75 6.51
CA GLY A 288 -12.10 7.57 6.82
C GLY A 288 -12.27 7.77 8.32
N LYS A 289 -13.34 8.46 8.71
CA LYS A 289 -13.62 8.75 10.12
C LYS A 289 -13.84 7.48 10.94
N ASP A 290 -13.24 7.43 12.11
CA ASP A 290 -13.35 6.35 13.09
C ASP A 290 -12.87 4.97 12.56
N THR A 291 -11.90 4.98 11.63
CA THR A 291 -11.30 3.77 11.06
C THR A 291 -9.82 3.59 11.41
N GLU A 292 -9.26 4.48 12.21
CA GLU A 292 -7.90 4.38 12.71
C GLU A 292 -7.75 3.08 13.51
N SER A 293 -6.57 2.45 13.41
CA SER A 293 -6.32 1.16 14.03
C SER A 293 -4.84 1.00 14.44
N CYS A 294 -4.06 0.24 13.70
CA CYS A 294 -2.65 -0.05 14.02
C CYS A 294 -1.64 0.71 13.19
N GLN A 295 -2.05 1.27 12.05
CA GLN A 295 -1.13 1.96 11.15
C GLN A 295 -0.93 3.41 11.57
N TRP A 296 0.32 3.87 11.48
CA TRP A 296 0.72 5.23 11.80
C TRP A 296 1.65 5.80 10.72
N PHE A 297 1.74 7.11 10.65
CA PHE A 297 2.63 7.80 9.73
C PHE A 297 3.45 8.89 10.44
N ILE A 298 4.59 9.23 9.85
CA ILE A 298 5.41 10.40 10.24
C ILE A 298 5.53 11.31 9.04
N THR A 299 5.27 12.62 9.22
CA THR A 299 5.35 13.61 8.16
C THR A 299 6.79 14.06 7.89
N HIS A 300 7.19 14.12 6.61
CA HIS A 300 8.49 14.66 6.18
C HIS A 300 8.49 16.19 6.09
N SER A 301 7.33 16.78 5.82
CA SER A 301 7.13 18.23 5.66
C SER A 301 5.77 18.64 6.23
N PRO A 302 5.48 19.94 6.39
CA PRO A 302 4.17 20.41 6.78
C PRO A 302 3.08 19.92 5.82
N THR A 303 2.02 19.29 6.36
CA THR A 303 0.92 18.68 5.59
C THR A 303 -0.44 19.18 6.08
N PRO A 304 -0.77 20.46 5.84
CA PRO A 304 -2.00 21.07 6.40
C PRO A 304 -3.30 20.42 5.90
N HIS A 305 -3.26 19.66 4.82
CA HIS A 305 -4.41 18.94 4.27
C HIS A 305 -4.78 17.65 5.03
N LEU A 306 -3.97 17.26 6.02
CA LEU A 306 -4.28 16.13 6.94
C LEU A 306 -5.00 16.57 8.22
N GLN A 307 -5.36 17.86 8.35
CA GLN A 307 -6.08 18.40 9.50
C GLN A 307 -7.58 18.18 9.41
#